data_00802cd6e75929710ce9eff89617cbf6
#
_entry.id   00802cd6e75929710ce9eff89617cbf6
#
_cell.length_a   1.000
_cell.length_b   1.000
_cell.length_c   1.000
_cell.angle_alpha   90.00
_cell.angle_beta   90.00
_cell.angle_gamma   90.00
#
_symmetry.space_group_name_H-M   'P 1'
#
loop_
_entity.id
_entity.type
_entity.pdbx_description
1 polymer ?
#
loop_
_entity_poly.entity_id
_entity_poly.type
_entity_poly.pdbx_seq_one_letter_code
_entity_poly.pdbx_strand_id
1 'polypeptide(L)' 'MAERVNGTVKWFNDAKGFGFIAQEGGKDVFVHHTAIVADGFRSLSEGDQVEFEVVDGPKGLQASNVKKV' A
#
# COMPACT_ATOMS: atom_id res chain seq x y z
N MET A 1 -16.75 -6.59 -5.24
CA MET A 1 -16.19 -6.22 -3.94
C MET A 1 -14.69 -6.44 -3.97
N ALA A 2 -13.96 -5.47 -3.46
CA ALA A 2 -12.50 -5.59 -3.41
C ALA A 2 -12.10 -6.57 -2.31
N GLU A 3 -11.18 -7.44 -2.62
CA GLU A 3 -10.63 -8.36 -1.63
C GLU A 3 -9.46 -7.71 -0.92
N ARG A 4 -9.36 -7.96 0.38
CA ARG A 4 -8.22 -7.49 1.14
C ARG A 4 -7.11 -8.51 1.04
N VAL A 5 -5.91 -8.01 0.80
CA VAL A 5 -4.72 -8.86 0.72
C VAL A 5 -3.66 -8.34 1.68
N ASN A 6 -2.73 -9.20 2.03
CA ASN A 6 -1.61 -8.84 2.88
C ASN A 6 -0.38 -8.64 2.02
N GLY A 7 0.45 -7.70 2.43
CA GLY A 7 1.69 -7.45 1.72
C GLY A 7 2.73 -6.84 2.63
N THR A 8 3.90 -6.66 2.08
CA THR A 8 5.04 -6.06 2.79
C THR A 8 5.49 -4.83 2.01
N VAL A 9 5.70 -3.74 2.70
CA VAL A 9 6.15 -2.51 2.06
C VAL A 9 7.57 -2.70 1.54
N LYS A 10 7.75 -2.51 0.25
CA LYS A 10 9.09 -2.56 -0.37
C LYS A 10 9.86 -1.29 -0.08
N TRP A 11 9.21 -0.16 -0.29
CA TRP A 11 9.75 1.14 0.04
C TRP A 11 8.62 2.16 0.02
N PHE A 12 8.83 3.24 0.72
CA PHE A 12 7.87 4.34 0.74
C PHE A 12 8.62 5.65 0.88
N ASN A 13 8.26 6.63 0.06
CA ASN A 13 8.88 7.95 0.09
C ASN A 13 7.92 8.94 0.75
N ASP A 14 8.19 9.31 1.99
CA ASP A 14 7.33 10.22 2.74
C ASP A 14 7.26 11.60 2.12
N ALA A 15 8.36 12.05 1.55
CA ALA A 15 8.42 13.39 0.95
C ALA A 15 7.51 13.48 -0.28
N LYS A 16 7.46 12.43 -1.07
CA LYS A 16 6.62 12.39 -2.26
C LYS A 16 5.24 11.80 -1.99
N GLY A 17 5.11 11.04 -0.92
CA GLY A 17 3.83 10.48 -0.52
C GLY A 17 3.39 9.26 -1.29
N PHE A 18 4.34 8.45 -1.78
CA PHE A 18 3.99 7.21 -2.48
C PHE A 18 5.08 6.15 -2.31
N GLY A 19 4.71 4.93 -2.62
CA GLY A 19 5.64 3.82 -2.54
C GLY A 19 5.07 2.58 -3.20
N PHE A 20 5.67 1.44 -2.90
CA PHE A 20 5.25 0.15 -3.43
C PHE A 20 5.15 -0.89 -2.33
N ILE A 21 4.16 -1.75 -2.46
CA ILE A 21 3.94 -2.87 -1.56
C ILE A 21 4.09 -4.14 -2.37
N ALA A 22 4.88 -5.08 -1.86
CA ALA A 22 5.00 -6.40 -2.47
C ALA A 22 3.87 -7.28 -1.93
N GLN A 23 2.98 -7.73 -2.82
CA GLN A 23 1.95 -8.65 -2.38
C GLN A 23 2.49 -10.08 -2.41
N GLU A 24 1.93 -10.89 -1.54
CA GLU A 24 2.32 -12.28 -1.43
C GLU A 24 2.01 -13.03 -2.72
N GLY A 25 3.05 -13.60 -3.30
CA GLY A 25 2.91 -14.37 -4.53
C GLY A 25 2.51 -13.57 -5.76
N GLY A 26 2.59 -12.25 -5.69
CA GLY A 26 2.09 -11.41 -6.74
C GLY A 26 3.01 -10.28 -7.13
N LYS A 27 2.43 -9.35 -7.86
CA LYS A 27 3.14 -8.18 -8.38
C LYS A 27 3.16 -7.08 -7.35
N ASP A 28 4.09 -6.15 -7.53
CA ASP A 28 4.14 -4.95 -6.70
C ASP A 28 2.91 -4.10 -6.94
N VAL A 29 2.43 -3.49 -5.88
CA VAL A 29 1.23 -2.65 -5.92
C VAL A 29 1.63 -1.24 -5.52
N PHE A 30 1.23 -0.26 -6.33
CA PHE A 30 1.48 1.14 -6.03
C PHE A 30 0.61 1.58 -4.85
N VAL A 31 1.19 2.37 -3.94
CA VAL A 31 0.44 2.94 -2.82
C VAL A 31 0.73 4.43 -2.72
N HIS A 32 -0.34 5.22 -2.55
CA HIS A 32 -0.23 6.64 -2.31
C HIS A 32 -0.61 6.93 -0.86
N HIS A 33 -0.05 8.00 -0.28
CA HIS A 33 -0.31 8.30 1.14
C HIS A 33 -1.82 8.51 1.42
N THR A 34 -2.57 8.97 0.44
CA THR A 34 -4.02 9.14 0.61
C THR A 34 -4.77 7.82 0.75
N ALA A 35 -4.14 6.72 0.35
CA ALA A 35 -4.75 5.40 0.46
C ALA A 35 -4.48 4.75 1.83
N ILE A 36 -3.63 5.35 2.64
CA ILE A 36 -3.29 4.80 3.95
C ILE A 36 -4.33 5.25 4.97
N VAL A 37 -4.92 4.27 5.65
CA VAL A 37 -5.88 4.54 6.71
C VAL A 37 -5.13 4.48 8.04
N ALA A 38 -4.89 5.63 8.64
CA ALA A 38 -4.16 5.71 9.90
C ALA A 38 -4.55 6.97 10.64
N ASP A 39 -4.46 6.92 11.96
CA ASP A 39 -4.65 8.10 12.80
C ASP A 39 -3.34 8.87 12.82
N GLY A 40 -3.35 10.10 12.34
CA GLY A 40 -2.16 10.93 12.34
C GLY A 40 -1.30 10.69 11.09
N PHE A 41 -0.06 10.27 11.29
CA PHE A 41 0.89 10.11 10.19
C PHE A 41 0.49 9.03 9.21
N ARG A 42 0.44 9.40 7.93
CA ARG A 42 0.16 8.45 6.84
C ARG A 42 1.45 8.09 6.15
N SER A 43 2.26 7.32 6.82
CA SER A 43 3.52 6.87 6.24
C SER A 43 3.72 5.39 6.49
N LEU A 44 4.55 4.79 5.65
CA LEU A 44 4.91 3.38 5.75
C LEU A 44 6.41 3.28 5.78
N SER A 45 6.91 2.22 6.40
CA SER A 45 8.34 1.95 6.46
C SER A 45 8.64 0.67 5.70
N GLU A 46 9.83 0.60 5.13
CA GLU A 46 10.29 -0.60 4.44
C GLU A 46 10.19 -1.80 5.38
N GLY A 47 9.57 -2.86 4.89
CA GLY A 47 9.40 -4.09 5.66
C GLY A 47 8.14 -4.15 6.50
N ASP A 48 7.35 -3.08 6.55
CA ASP A 48 6.10 -3.09 7.30
C ASP A 48 5.11 -4.07 6.68
N GLN A 49 4.39 -4.79 7.56
CA GLN A 49 3.31 -5.66 7.13
C GLN A 49 2.03 -4.84 7.06
N VAL A 50 1.34 -4.94 5.96
CA VAL A 50 0.12 -4.17 5.73
C VAL A 50 -0.98 -5.03 5.13
N GLU A 51 -2.20 -4.59 5.31
CA GLU A 51 -3.39 -5.17 4.71
C GLU A 51 -4.05 -4.10 3.86
N PHE A 52 -4.45 -4.46 2.66
CA PHE A 52 -5.00 -3.47 1.75
C PHE A 52 -5.91 -4.12 0.71
N GLU A 53 -6.63 -3.28 -0.03
CA GLU A 53 -7.44 -3.71 -1.16
C GLU A 53 -6.70 -3.37 -2.44
N VAL A 54 -6.78 -4.25 -3.42
CA VAL A 54 -6.16 -4.02 -4.73
C VAL A 54 -7.22 -3.50 -5.69
N VAL A 55 -6.94 -2.37 -6.30
CA VAL A 55 -7.82 -1.77 -7.29
C VAL A 55 -7.03 -1.44 -8.55
N ASP A 56 -7.72 -1.39 -9.68
CA ASP A 56 -7.09 -0.99 -10.94
C ASP A 56 -6.99 0.51 -11.01
N GLY A 57 -5.79 0.99 -11.22
CA GLY A 57 -5.53 2.42 -11.35
C GLY A 57 -4.96 2.76 -12.71
N PRO A 58 -4.79 4.06 -12.97
CA PRO A 58 -4.26 4.52 -14.27
C PRO A 58 -2.87 3.99 -14.59
N LYS A 59 -2.10 3.66 -13.58
CA LYS A 59 -0.74 3.17 -13.74
C LYS A 59 -0.60 1.68 -13.47
N GLY A 60 -1.72 0.99 -13.29
CA GLY A 60 -1.75 -0.42 -12.96
C GLY A 60 -2.40 -0.66 -11.62
N LEU A 61 -1.99 -1.73 -10.93
CA LEU A 61 -2.59 -2.08 -9.65
C LEU A 61 -2.21 -1.07 -8.57
N GLN A 62 -3.20 -0.68 -7.79
CA GLN A 62 -3.03 0.26 -6.67
C GLN A 62 -3.58 -0.32 -5.39
N ALA A 63 -2.95 0.03 -4.28
CA ALA A 63 -3.45 -0.32 -2.95
C ALA A 63 -4.45 0.73 -2.50
N SER A 64 -5.50 0.29 -1.84
CA SER A 64 -6.53 1.15 -1.28
C SER A 64 -6.83 0.69 0.13
N ASN A 65 -7.21 1.62 1.00
CA ASN A 65 -7.54 1.32 2.40
C ASN A 65 -6.43 0.53 3.08
N VAL A 66 -5.21 1.02 2.95
CA VAL A 66 -4.02 0.38 3.50
C VAL A 66 -3.98 0.55 5.00
N LYS A 67 -3.82 -0.54 5.73
CA LYS A 67 -3.69 -0.53 7.19
C LYS A 67 -2.49 -1.36 7.59
N LYS A 68 -1.79 -0.91 8.61
CA LYS A 68 -0.73 -1.72 9.19
C LYS A 68 -1.34 -2.88 9.98
N VAL A 69 -0.72 -4.01 9.86
CA VAL A 69 -1.15 -5.20 10.58
C VAL A 69 -0.46 -5.30 11.93
#